data_8abedace4217a679c4a6b7bece2a91ff
#
_entry.id   8abedace4217a679c4a6b7bece2a91ff
#
_cell.length_a   1.000
_cell.length_b   1.000
_cell.length_c   1.000
_cell.angle_alpha   90.00
_cell.angle_beta   90.00
_cell.angle_gamma   90.00
#
_symmetry.space_group_name_H-M   'P 1'
#
loop_
_entity.id
_entity.type
_entity.pdbx_description
1 polymer ?
#
loop_
_entity_poly.entity_id
_entity_poly.type
_entity_poly.pdbx_seq_one_letter_code
_entity_poly.pdbx_strand_id
1 'polypeptide(L)'
;MKAKQPRSAFFNLHILIGLVVVGILLAAFAGYARGRTSRSDTAKQRIFSGSPPHGNVAEAWVRRIDGPIHGNDHCHDVATDSTGNVLVTGWIETATGNEDCHTVKYSPQGDLLWENTYAGSATGTDYGYALAVDQDGNTYVAGFGNGDNPATFDIFVLKYDAGGNSVWTQRWTSPITNYSAYAYSIAVDNQGNVFTTGFESDGFTDGEFITLKFNSSGILQWAMPYNGSTNSIDYANCIVVDSGGNSYITGWSGGANNLHDMTTIKYDPDGNELWVKRYNGTADDNDYAYWLALDASGNVYVTGQSVETGSDNDITTIKYSPNGDVLWIQHYNGPGNGYDAGQSIAVDADGNAYVTGNHTTATGLECVTLKYSAAGDLLWTASYNGPDASGGVFISIALDNSANAYVSGFVFSGGATDVATVKYDTDGNEQWAQLYDGPGHSYDGSYAIAVDNNNNVLVAGYSTGSGTDYDYTTIKYSESGTPTPTPTSTPTPTVTPMPTSTPRSIPTPRPRPTPRPRP
;
A
#
# COMPACT_ATOMS: atom_id res chain seq x y z
N MET A 1 -44.68 2.47 13.92
CA MET A 1 -43.83 1.42 13.35
C MET A 1 -42.80 2.14 12.46
N LYS A 2 -41.57 2.35 12.96
CA LYS A 2 -40.47 2.91 12.15
C LYS A 2 -39.81 1.76 11.44
N ALA A 3 -39.85 1.75 10.11
CA ALA A 3 -39.15 0.81 9.26
C ALA A 3 -37.65 0.97 9.50
N LYS A 4 -36.97 -0.10 9.92
CA LYS A 4 -35.52 -0.18 9.90
C LYS A 4 -35.10 -0.22 8.43
N GLN A 5 -34.38 0.78 7.98
CA GLN A 5 -33.62 0.71 6.73
C GLN A 5 -32.57 -0.39 6.83
N PRO A 6 -32.32 -1.18 5.79
CA PRO A 6 -31.25 -2.14 5.78
C PRO A 6 -29.91 -1.40 5.85
N ARG A 7 -29.10 -1.70 6.84
CA ARG A 7 -27.71 -1.27 6.91
C ARG A 7 -26.98 -1.87 5.71
N SER A 8 -26.48 -0.98 4.92
CA SER A 8 -25.94 -1.06 3.60
C SER A 8 -24.92 -2.20 3.34
N ALA A 9 -24.98 -2.72 2.12
CA ALA A 9 -23.98 -3.56 1.46
C ALA A 9 -22.58 -2.90 1.34
N PHE A 10 -22.42 -1.65 1.81
CA PHE A 10 -21.16 -0.89 1.79
C PHE A 10 -20.08 -1.40 2.75
N PHE A 11 -20.45 -2.17 3.76
CA PHE A 11 -19.49 -2.85 4.64
C PHE A 11 -18.72 -3.98 3.94
N ASN A 12 -19.14 -4.38 2.75
CA ASN A 12 -18.57 -5.53 2.03
C ASN A 12 -17.38 -5.17 1.11
N LEU A 13 -17.13 -3.91 0.78
CA LEU A 13 -16.05 -3.55 -0.16
C LEU A 13 -14.70 -3.39 0.54
N HIS A 14 -14.68 -2.92 1.79
CA HIS A 14 -13.49 -2.98 2.65
C HIS A 14 -13.12 -4.41 3.03
N ILE A 15 -14.13 -5.23 3.20
CA ILE A 15 -14.03 -6.69 3.26
C ILE A 15 -13.52 -7.23 1.91
N LEU A 16 -13.72 -6.63 0.75
CA LEU A 16 -13.31 -7.24 -0.53
C LEU A 16 -11.81 -7.07 -0.81
N ILE A 17 -11.16 -6.01 -0.35
CA ILE A 17 -9.68 -5.88 -0.41
C ILE A 17 -9.06 -6.59 0.80
N GLY A 18 -9.60 -6.48 1.99
CA GLY A 18 -9.33 -7.39 3.12
C GLY A 18 -9.90 -8.79 2.87
N LEU A 19 -10.96 -9.02 2.05
CA LEU A 19 -11.53 -10.31 1.67
C LEU A 19 -10.99 -10.83 0.34
N VAL A 20 -10.32 -10.08 -0.49
CA VAL A 20 -9.38 -10.66 -1.46
C VAL A 20 -8.23 -11.29 -0.68
N VAL A 21 -7.69 -10.67 0.35
CA VAL A 21 -6.73 -11.29 1.28
C VAL A 21 -7.40 -12.32 2.21
N VAL A 22 -8.62 -12.11 2.73
CA VAL A 22 -9.35 -13.04 3.63
C VAL A 22 -10.31 -13.97 2.87
N GLY A 23 -10.81 -13.64 1.70
CA GLY A 23 -11.56 -14.54 0.82
C GLY A 23 -10.64 -15.57 0.16
N ILE A 24 -9.40 -15.20 -0.10
CA ILE A 24 -8.27 -16.10 -0.39
C ILE A 24 -8.06 -17.06 0.78
N LEU A 25 -8.14 -16.60 2.03
CA LEU A 25 -8.01 -17.41 3.24
C LEU A 25 -9.17 -18.42 3.42
N LEU A 26 -10.40 -18.07 3.09
CA LEU A 26 -11.56 -18.98 3.21
C LEU A 26 -11.66 -19.99 2.05
N ALA A 27 -11.18 -19.64 0.84
CA ALA A 27 -11.09 -20.58 -0.28
C ALA A 27 -9.97 -21.61 -0.06
N ALA A 28 -8.83 -21.22 0.54
CA ALA A 28 -7.75 -22.14 0.90
C ALA A 28 -8.20 -23.19 1.95
N PHE A 29 -9.12 -22.85 2.86
CA PHE A 29 -9.69 -23.81 3.81
C PHE A 29 -10.74 -24.75 3.20
N ALA A 30 -11.41 -24.36 2.12
CA ALA A 30 -12.42 -25.21 1.46
C ALA A 30 -11.81 -26.22 0.44
N GLY A 31 -10.60 -25.96 -0.06
CA GLY A 31 -9.87 -26.81 -1.03
C GLY A 31 -9.13 -28.02 -0.43
N TYR A 32 -9.08 -28.17 0.90
CA TYR A 32 -8.22 -29.16 1.58
C TYR A 32 -8.65 -30.64 1.43
N ALA A 33 -9.61 -30.95 0.58
CA ALA A 33 -10.14 -32.31 0.47
C ALA A 33 -10.18 -32.88 -0.96
N ARG A 34 -9.06 -32.89 -1.72
CA ARG A 34 -8.90 -33.89 -2.83
C ARG A 34 -7.46 -33.97 -3.31
N GLY A 35 -6.94 -35.19 -3.30
CA GLY A 35 -5.53 -35.52 -3.39
C GLY A 35 -4.93 -35.82 -4.77
N ARG A 36 -3.63 -35.67 -4.79
CA ARG A 36 -2.50 -36.40 -5.44
C ARG A 36 -2.44 -36.58 -6.95
N THR A 37 -1.39 -36.12 -7.60
CA THR A 37 -0.16 -36.87 -7.95
C THR A 37 0.90 -35.98 -8.60
N SER A 38 2.16 -36.28 -8.32
CA SER A 38 3.40 -35.55 -8.57
C SER A 38 3.96 -35.64 -9.98
N ARG A 39 4.63 -34.59 -10.45
CA ARG A 39 5.83 -34.72 -11.30
C ARG A 39 6.84 -33.63 -10.92
N SER A 40 8.10 -34.03 -10.79
CA SER A 40 9.21 -33.25 -10.29
C SER A 40 9.93 -32.52 -11.41
N ASP A 41 10.13 -31.20 -11.25
CA ASP A 41 11.21 -30.47 -11.90
C ASP A 41 12.13 -29.87 -10.83
N THR A 42 13.43 -30.15 -10.96
CA THR A 42 14.45 -29.83 -9.98
C THR A 42 15.02 -28.43 -10.18
N ALA A 43 14.29 -27.40 -9.78
CA ALA A 43 14.89 -26.13 -9.38
C ALA A 43 15.44 -26.28 -7.96
N LYS A 44 16.55 -25.66 -7.65
CA LYS A 44 17.17 -25.73 -6.32
C LYS A 44 16.32 -25.00 -5.29
N GLN A 45 15.32 -25.68 -4.74
CA GLN A 45 14.57 -25.21 -3.59
C GLN A 45 15.48 -25.31 -2.35
N ARG A 46 15.81 -24.16 -1.76
CA ARG A 46 16.47 -24.12 -0.45
C ARG A 46 15.41 -23.81 0.60
N ILE A 47 15.03 -24.82 1.37
CA ILE A 47 14.24 -24.64 2.58
C ILE A 47 15.24 -24.36 3.70
N PHE A 48 15.20 -23.16 4.26
CA PHE A 48 16.00 -22.80 5.44
C PHE A 48 15.18 -23.04 6.70
N SER A 49 15.48 -24.13 7.40
CA SER A 49 15.08 -24.36 8.78
C SER A 49 16.31 -24.13 9.67
N GLY A 50 16.47 -22.92 10.16
CA GLY A 50 17.52 -22.55 11.10
C GLY A 50 17.70 -21.03 11.08
N SER A 51 17.68 -20.39 12.23
CA SER A 51 17.96 -18.95 12.33
C SER A 51 19.32 -18.64 11.71
N PRO A 52 19.40 -17.83 10.63
CA PRO A 52 20.68 -17.39 10.10
C PRO A 52 21.38 -16.50 11.13
N PRO A 53 22.69 -16.25 11.01
CA PRO A 53 23.34 -15.24 11.80
C PRO A 53 22.67 -13.89 11.49
N HIS A 54 21.87 -13.39 12.42
CA HIS A 54 21.17 -12.13 12.32
C HIS A 54 22.19 -11.03 11.97
N GLY A 55 22.08 -10.45 10.77
CA GLY A 55 22.69 -9.16 10.50
C GLY A 55 22.25 -8.20 11.61
N ASN A 56 23.11 -7.24 12.01
CA ASN A 56 22.76 -6.26 13.04
C ASN A 56 21.70 -5.27 12.50
N VAL A 57 20.48 -5.76 12.28
CA VAL A 57 19.32 -4.91 12.00
C VAL A 57 18.61 -4.62 13.31
N ALA A 58 18.25 -3.37 13.52
CA ALA A 58 17.49 -2.94 14.69
C ALA A 58 16.26 -2.14 14.24
N GLU A 59 15.17 -2.30 14.98
CA GLU A 59 14.07 -1.35 14.95
C GLU A 59 14.60 0.02 15.40
N ALA A 60 14.68 0.96 14.46
CA ALA A 60 15.17 2.30 14.76
C ALA A 60 14.09 3.11 15.47
N TRP A 61 12.87 3.00 15.02
CA TRP A 61 11.69 3.58 15.66
C TRP A 61 10.39 2.97 15.10
N VAL A 62 9.32 3.04 15.91
CA VAL A 62 7.94 2.80 15.52
C VAL A 62 7.14 4.06 15.79
N ARG A 63 6.23 4.42 14.90
CA ARG A 63 5.23 5.47 15.11
C ARG A 63 3.86 4.87 14.89
N ARG A 64 2.99 5.15 15.84
CA ARG A 64 1.59 4.72 15.83
C ARG A 64 0.72 5.94 15.99
N ILE A 65 -0.34 6.00 15.23
CA ILE A 65 -1.38 7.03 15.37
C ILE A 65 -2.66 6.28 15.64
N ASP A 66 -3.24 6.61 16.77
CA ASP A 66 -4.56 6.18 17.21
C ASP A 66 -5.48 7.39 17.09
N GLY A 67 -6.46 7.29 16.23
CA GLY A 67 -7.40 8.35 15.94
C GLY A 67 -8.18 8.79 17.19
N PRO A 68 -8.89 9.92 17.13
CA PRO A 68 -9.49 10.54 18.32
C PRO A 68 -10.59 9.71 18.98
N ILE A 69 -11.07 8.65 18.34
CA ILE A 69 -12.13 7.78 18.87
C ILE A 69 -11.67 6.33 19.09
N HIS A 70 -10.37 6.06 18.92
CA HIS A 70 -9.77 4.73 19.12
C HIS A 70 -10.37 3.67 18.16
N GLY A 71 -10.66 4.07 16.92
CA GLY A 71 -11.24 3.24 15.89
C GLY A 71 -10.21 2.58 14.98
N ASN A 72 -10.63 2.23 13.76
CA ASN A 72 -9.73 1.61 12.79
C ASN A 72 -8.93 2.67 12.01
N ASP A 73 -7.63 2.67 12.20
CA ASP A 73 -6.69 3.58 11.56
C ASP A 73 -5.68 2.77 10.74
N HIS A 74 -5.48 3.14 9.48
CA HIS A 74 -4.64 2.36 8.58
C HIS A 74 -3.65 3.25 7.82
N CYS A 75 -2.39 2.82 7.74
CA CYS A 75 -1.37 3.39 6.86
C CYS A 75 -1.27 2.53 5.60
N HIS A 76 -1.54 3.11 4.44
CA HIS A 76 -1.61 2.36 3.19
C HIS A 76 -0.35 2.44 2.34
N ASP A 77 0.34 3.57 2.37
CA ASP A 77 1.51 3.76 1.52
C ASP A 77 2.61 4.56 2.21
N VAL A 78 3.87 4.30 1.81
CA VAL A 78 5.07 4.91 2.35
C VAL A 78 6.07 5.23 1.26
N ALA A 79 6.66 6.43 1.33
CA ALA A 79 7.80 6.82 0.52
C ALA A 79 8.82 7.62 1.33
N THR A 80 9.98 7.87 0.73
CA THR A 80 11.00 8.74 1.30
C THR A 80 11.30 9.91 0.37
N ASP A 81 11.56 11.09 0.92
CA ASP A 81 12.13 12.18 0.13
C ASP A 81 13.67 12.04 0.00
N SER A 82 14.28 12.89 -0.83
CA SER A 82 15.71 12.88 -1.09
C SER A 82 16.59 13.09 0.15
N THR A 83 16.02 13.61 1.24
CA THR A 83 16.72 13.84 2.52
C THR A 83 16.49 12.72 3.53
N GLY A 84 15.72 11.68 3.15
CA GLY A 84 15.41 10.52 3.99
C GLY A 84 14.28 10.75 4.99
N ASN A 85 13.51 11.86 4.85
CA ASN A 85 12.27 11.98 5.59
C ASN A 85 11.27 10.95 5.08
N VAL A 86 10.42 10.48 5.98
CA VAL A 86 9.45 9.41 5.74
C VAL A 86 8.06 10.04 5.60
N LEU A 87 7.42 9.77 4.48
CA LEU A 87 6.06 10.21 4.18
C LEU A 87 5.15 9.00 4.15
N VAL A 88 4.02 9.10 4.80
CA VAL A 88 3.03 8.02 4.89
C VAL A 88 1.63 8.59 4.70
N THR A 89 0.76 7.82 4.07
CA THR A 89 -0.64 8.17 3.88
C THR A 89 -1.56 6.99 4.17
N GLY A 90 -2.79 7.30 4.52
CA GLY A 90 -3.82 6.34 4.84
C GLY A 90 -5.07 7.05 5.33
N TRP A 91 -5.70 6.54 6.36
CA TRP A 91 -6.84 7.19 7.02
C TRP A 91 -6.85 6.94 8.53
N ILE A 92 -7.53 7.82 9.22
CA ILE A 92 -7.86 7.69 10.65
C ILE A 92 -9.37 7.85 10.84
N GLU A 93 -9.93 7.12 11.79
CA GLU A 93 -11.34 7.27 12.15
C GLU A 93 -11.49 8.46 13.12
N THR A 94 -12.13 9.54 12.63
CA THR A 94 -12.29 10.81 13.35
C THR A 94 -13.61 10.92 14.09
N ALA A 95 -14.63 10.17 13.64
CA ALA A 95 -15.91 9.96 14.30
C ALA A 95 -16.47 8.61 13.86
N THR A 96 -17.36 8.00 14.63
CA THR A 96 -17.91 6.68 14.31
C THR A 96 -18.45 6.60 12.89
N GLY A 97 -17.75 5.83 12.05
CA GLY A 97 -18.05 5.65 10.63
C GLY A 97 -17.71 6.89 9.77
N ASN A 98 -16.72 7.66 10.18
CA ASN A 98 -16.15 8.77 9.43
C ASN A 98 -14.63 8.65 9.48
N GLU A 99 -14.07 8.08 8.44
CA GLU A 99 -12.63 7.95 8.23
C GLU A 99 -12.14 9.10 7.35
N ASP A 100 -11.11 9.80 7.80
CA ASP A 100 -10.53 10.91 7.07
C ASP A 100 -9.11 10.59 6.60
N CYS A 101 -8.77 10.98 5.37
CA CYS A 101 -7.44 10.79 4.82
C CYS A 101 -6.40 11.51 5.69
N HIS A 102 -5.41 10.75 6.15
CA HIS A 102 -4.35 11.26 7.01
C HIS A 102 -2.99 11.06 6.38
N THR A 103 -2.22 12.14 6.28
CA THR A 103 -0.88 12.14 5.69
C THR A 103 0.11 12.74 6.66
N VAL A 104 1.24 12.05 6.88
CA VAL A 104 2.24 12.42 7.89
C VAL A 104 3.63 12.43 7.28
N LYS A 105 4.46 13.35 7.73
CA LYS A 105 5.91 13.37 7.45
C LYS A 105 6.70 13.29 8.73
N TYR A 106 7.61 12.32 8.78
CA TYR A 106 8.57 12.16 9.86
C TYR A 106 9.99 12.49 9.40
N SER A 107 10.83 12.98 10.31
CA SER A 107 12.28 13.06 10.09
C SER A 107 12.89 11.65 9.95
N PRO A 108 14.15 11.51 9.47
CA PRO A 108 14.84 10.22 9.50
C PRO A 108 14.95 9.58 10.89
N GLN A 109 14.85 10.39 11.96
CA GLN A 109 14.88 9.96 13.36
C GLN A 109 13.47 9.63 13.90
N GLY A 110 12.43 9.83 13.08
CA GLY A 110 11.04 9.58 13.45
C GLY A 110 10.36 10.74 14.19
N ASP A 111 10.95 11.95 14.22
CA ASP A 111 10.27 13.11 14.77
C ASP A 111 9.19 13.58 13.79
N LEU A 112 8.01 13.91 14.30
CA LEU A 112 6.94 14.47 13.49
C LEU A 112 7.35 15.83 12.94
N LEU A 113 7.36 15.97 11.62
CA LEU A 113 7.64 17.24 10.94
C LEU A 113 6.34 17.98 10.62
N TRP A 114 5.37 17.28 10.07
CA TRP A 114 4.02 17.77 9.83
C TRP A 114 3.03 16.60 9.66
N GLU A 115 1.76 16.90 9.87
CA GLU A 115 0.64 16.02 9.59
C GLU A 115 -0.54 16.80 9.04
N ASN A 116 -1.33 16.19 8.17
CA ASN A 116 -2.52 16.78 7.58
C ASN A 116 -3.64 15.75 7.51
N THR A 117 -4.84 16.20 7.90
CA THR A 117 -6.07 15.43 7.73
C THR A 117 -6.93 16.10 6.67
N TYR A 118 -7.38 15.34 5.69
CA TYR A 118 -8.30 15.78 4.65
C TYR A 118 -9.64 15.08 4.84
N ALA A 119 -10.68 15.89 5.07
CA ALA A 119 -12.04 15.46 5.42
C ALA A 119 -13.07 15.74 4.30
N GLY A 120 -12.63 15.95 3.07
CA GLY A 120 -13.52 16.17 1.94
C GLY A 120 -14.53 17.32 2.12
N SER A 121 -15.64 17.24 1.39
CA SER A 121 -16.71 18.26 1.40
C SER A 121 -17.94 17.84 2.21
N ALA A 122 -18.07 16.60 2.62
CA ALA A 122 -19.21 16.04 3.34
C ALA A 122 -18.76 15.34 4.63
N THR A 123 -19.67 15.10 5.55
CA THR A 123 -19.47 14.19 6.66
C THR A 123 -19.52 12.76 6.09
N GLY A 124 -18.39 12.13 5.89
CA GLY A 124 -18.28 10.81 5.32
C GLY A 124 -16.83 10.36 5.24
N THR A 125 -16.62 9.29 4.57
CA THR A 125 -15.35 8.60 4.47
C THR A 125 -14.47 9.18 3.39
N ASP A 126 -13.18 9.45 3.70
CA ASP A 126 -12.13 9.85 2.77
C ASP A 126 -10.88 8.99 3.02
N TYR A 127 -10.51 8.14 2.06
CA TYR A 127 -9.37 7.22 2.18
C TYR A 127 -8.18 7.68 1.35
N GLY A 128 -7.03 7.94 1.98
CA GLY A 128 -5.76 8.09 1.28
C GLY A 128 -5.19 6.71 0.94
N TYR A 129 -4.97 6.43 -0.34
CA TYR A 129 -4.59 5.08 -0.78
C TYR A 129 -3.14 4.98 -1.25
N ALA A 130 -2.69 5.98 -1.99
CA ALA A 130 -1.36 5.99 -2.57
C ALA A 130 -0.71 7.35 -2.46
N LEU A 131 0.61 7.38 -2.35
CA LEU A 131 1.39 8.61 -2.32
C LEU A 131 2.58 8.55 -3.28
N ALA A 132 2.98 9.72 -3.77
CA ALA A 132 4.20 9.92 -4.53
C ALA A 132 4.91 11.18 -4.02
N VAL A 133 6.24 11.20 -4.18
CA VAL A 133 7.08 12.34 -3.76
C VAL A 133 7.91 12.78 -4.95
N ASP A 134 7.92 14.09 -5.25
CA ASP A 134 8.77 14.64 -6.30
C ASP A 134 10.17 14.99 -5.79
N GLN A 135 11.05 15.41 -6.71
CA GLN A 135 12.45 15.76 -6.39
C GLN A 135 12.58 16.97 -5.46
N ASP A 136 11.58 17.85 -5.41
CA ASP A 136 11.51 19.01 -4.53
C ASP A 136 10.96 18.65 -3.14
N GLY A 137 10.56 17.40 -2.92
CA GLY A 137 10.00 16.90 -1.68
C GLY A 137 8.52 17.25 -1.49
N ASN A 138 7.81 17.66 -2.56
CA ASN A 138 6.38 17.80 -2.52
C ASN A 138 5.73 16.41 -2.48
N THR A 139 4.65 16.29 -1.72
CA THR A 139 3.90 15.06 -1.52
C THR A 139 2.58 15.13 -2.28
N TYR A 140 2.30 14.08 -3.02
CA TYR A 140 1.06 13.89 -3.74
C TYR A 140 0.34 12.67 -3.17
N VAL A 141 -0.95 12.82 -2.88
CA VAL A 141 -1.78 11.74 -2.35
C VAL A 141 -2.98 11.56 -3.26
N ALA A 142 -3.25 10.33 -3.66
CA ALA A 142 -4.49 9.95 -4.32
C ALA A 142 -5.32 9.05 -3.41
N GLY A 143 -6.62 9.19 -3.55
CA GLY A 143 -7.57 8.39 -2.81
C GLY A 143 -8.99 8.62 -3.29
N PHE A 144 -9.94 8.22 -2.49
CA PHE A 144 -11.35 8.41 -2.80
C PHE A 144 -12.14 8.74 -1.53
N GLY A 145 -13.22 9.45 -1.69
CA GLY A 145 -14.05 9.83 -0.56
C GLY A 145 -15.40 10.39 -1.00
N ASN A 146 -16.31 10.55 -0.05
CA ASN A 146 -17.63 11.08 -0.32
C ASN A 146 -17.53 12.50 -0.87
N GLY A 147 -18.19 12.73 -2.02
CA GLY A 147 -18.32 14.02 -2.67
C GLY A 147 -19.57 14.79 -2.22
N ASP A 148 -20.03 15.70 -3.10
CA ASP A 148 -21.28 16.44 -2.89
C ASP A 148 -22.49 15.49 -2.83
N ASN A 149 -22.41 14.33 -3.50
CA ASN A 149 -23.39 13.26 -3.37
C ASN A 149 -22.86 12.24 -2.34
N PRO A 150 -23.41 12.16 -1.13
CA PRO A 150 -22.95 11.24 -0.08
C PRO A 150 -23.22 9.77 -0.40
N ALA A 151 -23.89 9.45 -1.50
CA ALA A 151 -24.15 8.07 -1.93
C ALA A 151 -23.06 7.52 -2.87
N THR A 152 -22.14 8.36 -3.33
CA THR A 152 -21.06 8.00 -4.25
C THR A 152 -19.72 8.49 -3.74
N PHE A 153 -18.65 7.83 -4.19
CA PHE A 153 -17.28 8.28 -3.95
C PHE A 153 -16.74 9.02 -5.17
N ASP A 154 -15.92 10.02 -4.91
CA ASP A 154 -15.14 10.74 -5.90
C ASP A 154 -13.66 10.46 -5.69
N ILE A 155 -12.87 10.43 -6.76
CA ILE A 155 -11.41 10.47 -6.65
C ILE A 155 -11.00 11.84 -6.12
N PHE A 156 -10.09 11.89 -5.16
CA PHE A 156 -9.36 13.10 -4.82
C PHE A 156 -7.86 12.95 -5.05
N VAL A 157 -7.22 14.07 -5.37
CA VAL A 157 -5.77 14.20 -5.46
C VAL A 157 -5.35 15.45 -4.68
N LEU A 158 -4.42 15.27 -3.75
CA LEU A 158 -3.89 16.32 -2.89
C LEU A 158 -2.43 16.58 -3.25
N LYS A 159 -2.01 17.84 -3.20
CA LYS A 159 -0.59 18.20 -3.23
C LYS A 159 -0.25 19.03 -2.00
N TYR A 160 0.78 18.59 -1.29
CA TYR A 160 1.43 19.31 -0.21
C TYR A 160 2.84 19.72 -0.64
N ASP A 161 3.30 20.91 -0.25
CA ASP A 161 4.70 21.28 -0.40
C ASP A 161 5.59 20.52 0.61
N ALA A 162 6.90 20.65 0.49
CA ALA A 162 7.85 19.97 1.37
C ALA A 162 7.64 20.28 2.87
N GLY A 163 7.05 21.43 3.17
CA GLY A 163 6.71 21.90 4.53
C GLY A 163 5.33 21.45 5.02
N GLY A 164 4.55 20.73 4.20
CA GLY A 164 3.22 20.24 4.55
C GLY A 164 2.09 21.24 4.26
N ASN A 165 2.37 22.39 3.62
CA ASN A 165 1.30 23.29 3.25
C ASN A 165 0.53 22.74 2.05
N SER A 166 -0.81 22.77 2.12
CA SER A 166 -1.65 22.39 0.99
C SER A 166 -1.44 23.37 -0.17
N VAL A 167 -1.03 22.84 -1.31
CA VAL A 167 -0.80 23.60 -2.55
C VAL A 167 -2.05 23.64 -3.40
N TRP A 168 -2.65 22.47 -3.62
CA TRP A 168 -3.93 22.32 -4.29
C TRP A 168 -4.60 21.00 -3.89
N THR A 169 -5.90 20.97 -4.03
CA THR A 169 -6.78 19.80 -3.89
C THR A 169 -7.63 19.70 -5.14
N GLN A 170 -7.69 18.52 -5.74
CA GLN A 170 -8.57 18.25 -6.87
C GLN A 170 -9.48 17.09 -6.54
N ARG A 171 -10.72 17.19 -7.00
CA ARG A 171 -11.69 16.09 -6.98
C ARG A 171 -12.13 15.81 -8.41
N TRP A 172 -12.37 14.55 -8.69
CA TRP A 172 -12.92 14.09 -9.95
C TRP A 172 -14.11 13.17 -9.65
N THR A 173 -15.27 13.60 -10.11
CA THR A 173 -16.53 12.86 -10.01
C THR A 173 -16.78 12.18 -11.33
N SER A 174 -17.18 10.90 -11.31
CA SER A 174 -17.56 10.20 -12.53
C SER A 174 -18.64 10.99 -13.30
N PRO A 175 -18.48 11.16 -14.63
CA PRO A 175 -19.51 11.76 -15.47
C PRO A 175 -20.75 10.85 -15.60
N ILE A 176 -20.65 9.59 -15.19
CA ILE A 176 -21.74 8.62 -15.23
C ILE A 176 -22.56 8.75 -13.94
N THR A 177 -23.85 8.96 -14.08
CA THR A 177 -24.73 9.17 -12.93
C THR A 177 -24.77 7.96 -12.01
N ASN A 178 -24.61 8.19 -10.70
CA ASN A 178 -24.56 7.19 -9.63
C ASN A 178 -23.35 6.24 -9.67
N TYR A 179 -22.31 6.54 -10.44
CA TYR A 179 -21.05 5.83 -10.33
C TYR A 179 -20.22 6.42 -9.21
N SER A 180 -19.54 5.54 -8.50
CA SER A 180 -18.44 5.88 -7.59
C SER A 180 -17.12 5.75 -8.32
N ALA A 181 -16.17 6.60 -8.01
CA ALA A 181 -14.83 6.56 -8.56
C ALA A 181 -13.78 6.40 -7.46
N TYR A 182 -12.81 5.53 -7.70
CA TYR A 182 -11.81 5.09 -6.72
C TYR A 182 -10.42 5.22 -7.32
N ALA A 183 -9.47 5.79 -6.59
CA ALA A 183 -8.05 5.81 -6.96
C ALA A 183 -7.24 4.90 -6.05
N TYR A 184 -6.39 4.05 -6.64
CA TYR A 184 -5.57 3.08 -5.92
C TYR A 184 -4.08 3.25 -6.13
N SER A 185 -3.66 3.98 -7.15
CA SER A 185 -2.26 4.20 -7.43
C SER A 185 -2.01 5.58 -8.01
N ILE A 186 -0.84 6.14 -7.71
CA ILE A 186 -0.42 7.47 -8.14
C ILE A 186 1.03 7.44 -8.62
N ALA A 187 1.34 8.22 -9.65
CA ALA A 187 2.69 8.48 -10.09
C ALA A 187 2.86 9.97 -10.42
N VAL A 188 4.08 10.46 -10.31
CA VAL A 188 4.44 11.84 -10.66
C VAL A 188 5.63 11.82 -11.62
N ASP A 189 5.54 12.59 -12.70
CA ASP A 189 6.65 12.74 -13.66
C ASP A 189 7.65 13.85 -13.23
N ASN A 190 8.76 13.93 -13.96
CA ASN A 190 9.82 14.92 -13.68
C ASN A 190 9.38 16.38 -13.92
N GLN A 191 8.20 16.62 -14.47
CA GLN A 191 7.61 17.95 -14.68
C GLN A 191 6.58 18.30 -13.59
N GLY A 192 6.36 17.36 -12.65
CA GLY A 192 5.36 17.49 -11.60
C GLY A 192 3.93 17.23 -12.09
N ASN A 193 3.73 16.62 -13.26
CA ASN A 193 2.42 16.13 -13.66
C ASN A 193 2.09 14.89 -12.85
N VAL A 194 0.83 14.80 -12.45
CA VAL A 194 0.32 13.75 -11.57
C VAL A 194 -0.60 12.83 -12.38
N PHE A 195 -0.36 11.54 -12.24
CA PHE A 195 -1.15 10.50 -12.86
C PHE A 195 -1.74 9.62 -11.75
N THR A 196 -3.03 9.33 -11.83
CA THR A 196 -3.67 8.38 -10.90
C THR A 196 -4.57 7.44 -11.66
N THR A 197 -4.70 6.22 -11.16
CA THR A 197 -5.55 5.20 -11.74
C THR A 197 -6.34 4.45 -10.69
N GLY A 198 -7.41 3.84 -11.14
CA GLY A 198 -8.29 3.00 -10.35
C GLY A 198 -9.49 2.58 -11.19
N PHE A 199 -10.68 2.62 -10.63
CA PHE A 199 -11.88 2.27 -11.38
C PHE A 199 -13.06 3.17 -11.01
N GLU A 200 -14.05 3.23 -11.90
CA GLU A 200 -15.36 3.79 -11.63
C GLU A 200 -16.44 2.73 -11.86
N SER A 201 -17.49 2.72 -11.05
CA SER A 201 -18.47 1.64 -11.06
C SER A 201 -19.82 2.06 -10.47
N ASP A 202 -20.89 1.38 -10.94
CA ASP A 202 -22.22 1.41 -10.30
C ASP A 202 -22.27 0.60 -8.99
N GLY A 203 -21.17 -0.08 -8.66
CA GLY A 203 -21.03 -0.92 -7.46
C GLY A 203 -21.50 -2.35 -7.60
N PHE A 204 -22.09 -2.76 -8.74
CA PHE A 204 -22.72 -4.07 -8.87
C PHE A 204 -22.43 -4.85 -10.15
N THR A 205 -22.50 -4.23 -11.31
CA THR A 205 -22.54 -4.96 -12.59
C THR A 205 -21.61 -4.43 -13.65
N ASP A 206 -21.17 -3.19 -13.51
CA ASP A 206 -20.38 -2.48 -14.52
C ASP A 206 -19.33 -1.63 -13.82
N GLY A 207 -18.12 -1.65 -14.32
CA GLY A 207 -17.00 -0.85 -13.84
C GLY A 207 -15.93 -0.73 -14.89
N GLU A 208 -15.31 0.43 -14.99
CA GLU A 208 -14.31 0.75 -15.99
C GLU A 208 -13.01 1.18 -15.29
N PHE A 209 -11.84 0.88 -15.86
CA PHE A 209 -10.63 1.58 -15.47
C PHE A 209 -10.87 3.07 -15.62
N ILE A 210 -10.32 3.83 -14.72
CA ILE A 210 -10.19 5.28 -14.90
C ILE A 210 -8.74 5.70 -14.67
N THR A 211 -8.19 6.42 -15.62
CA THR A 211 -6.86 7.02 -15.48
C THR A 211 -6.96 8.52 -15.71
N LEU A 212 -6.44 9.29 -14.76
CA LEU A 212 -6.48 10.76 -14.77
C LEU A 212 -5.06 11.32 -14.85
N LYS A 213 -4.89 12.41 -15.59
CA LYS A 213 -3.68 13.22 -15.56
C LYS A 213 -3.99 14.64 -15.17
N PHE A 214 -3.27 15.15 -14.19
CA PHE A 214 -3.26 16.57 -13.81
C PHE A 214 -1.88 17.15 -14.11
N ASN A 215 -1.84 18.42 -14.52
CA ASN A 215 -0.55 19.11 -14.61
C ASN A 215 -0.04 19.51 -13.21
N SER A 216 1.19 20.04 -13.13
CA SER A 216 1.83 20.43 -11.88
C SER A 216 1.05 21.49 -11.06
N SER A 217 0.12 22.22 -11.70
CA SER A 217 -0.79 23.18 -11.06
C SER A 217 -2.13 22.57 -10.63
N GLY A 218 -2.30 21.25 -10.77
CA GLY A 218 -3.53 20.54 -10.41
C GLY A 218 -4.65 20.63 -11.46
N ILE A 219 -4.39 21.14 -12.67
CA ILE A 219 -5.42 21.22 -13.71
C ILE A 219 -5.51 19.89 -14.44
N LEU A 220 -6.71 19.29 -14.46
CA LEU A 220 -6.99 18.07 -15.20
C LEU A 220 -6.66 18.27 -16.69
N GLN A 221 -5.83 17.40 -17.23
CA GLN A 221 -5.44 17.41 -18.63
C GLN A 221 -6.30 16.44 -19.44
N TRP A 222 -6.49 15.24 -18.93
CA TRP A 222 -7.33 14.23 -19.53
C TRP A 222 -7.82 13.21 -18.47
N ALA A 223 -8.92 12.54 -18.82
CA ALA A 223 -9.50 11.42 -18.09
C ALA A 223 -9.80 10.31 -19.10
N MET A 224 -9.18 9.15 -18.94
CA MET A 224 -9.28 8.03 -19.89
C MET A 224 -9.94 6.84 -19.20
N PRO A 225 -11.23 6.61 -19.49
CA PRO A 225 -11.88 5.36 -19.13
C PRO A 225 -11.40 4.25 -20.07
N TYR A 226 -11.33 3.02 -19.58
CA TYR A 226 -11.13 1.84 -20.40
C TYR A 226 -12.10 0.77 -19.93
N ASN A 227 -12.91 0.30 -20.89
CA ASN A 227 -13.85 -0.80 -20.71
C ASN A 227 -13.37 -1.98 -21.55
N GLY A 228 -13.26 -3.15 -20.94
CA GLY A 228 -12.88 -4.39 -21.62
C GLY A 228 -13.84 -4.81 -22.71
N SER A 229 -13.74 -6.06 -23.15
CA SER A 229 -14.56 -6.58 -24.25
C SER A 229 -16.01 -6.91 -23.86
N THR A 230 -16.32 -6.91 -22.57
CA THR A 230 -17.67 -7.17 -22.02
C THR A 230 -18.00 -6.13 -20.96
N ASN A 231 -19.29 -5.83 -20.79
CA ASN A 231 -19.75 -5.00 -19.68
C ASN A 231 -19.64 -5.82 -18.38
N SER A 232 -18.45 -5.82 -17.82
CA SER A 232 -18.14 -6.42 -16.51
C SER A 232 -17.24 -5.46 -15.73
N ILE A 233 -16.93 -5.79 -14.52
CA ILE A 233 -16.07 -4.92 -13.71
C ILE A 233 -14.63 -5.00 -14.22
N ASP A 234 -14.09 -3.86 -14.61
CA ASP A 234 -12.69 -3.65 -14.98
C ASP A 234 -12.00 -2.86 -13.86
N TYR A 235 -10.81 -3.26 -13.47
CA TYR A 235 -10.18 -2.76 -12.25
C TYR A 235 -8.68 -2.49 -12.46
N ALA A 236 -8.25 -1.22 -12.39
CA ALA A 236 -6.85 -0.84 -12.46
C ALA A 236 -6.22 -0.79 -11.07
N ASN A 237 -5.09 -1.48 -10.90
CA ASN A 237 -4.39 -1.61 -9.62
C ASN A 237 -3.16 -0.72 -9.49
N CYS A 238 -2.38 -0.57 -10.57
CA CYS A 238 -1.08 0.09 -10.50
C CYS A 238 -0.83 0.98 -11.71
N ILE A 239 -0.18 2.13 -11.48
CA ILE A 239 0.29 3.04 -12.52
C ILE A 239 1.75 3.40 -12.28
N VAL A 240 2.56 3.41 -13.33
CA VAL A 240 3.89 4.02 -13.36
C VAL A 240 4.03 4.92 -14.57
N VAL A 241 4.99 5.86 -14.52
CA VAL A 241 5.24 6.83 -15.58
C VAL A 241 6.72 6.79 -15.96
N ASP A 242 7.01 6.76 -17.25
CA ASP A 242 8.39 6.85 -17.74
C ASP A 242 8.89 8.30 -17.81
N SER A 243 10.19 8.46 -18.06
CA SER A 243 10.82 9.80 -18.20
C SER A 243 10.29 10.62 -19.37
N GLY A 244 9.60 10.00 -20.33
CA GLY A 244 8.95 10.65 -21.45
C GLY A 244 7.52 11.12 -21.13
N GLY A 245 7.01 10.80 -19.93
CA GLY A 245 5.65 11.10 -19.50
C GLY A 245 4.60 10.13 -20.05
N ASN A 246 5.02 8.97 -20.62
CA ASN A 246 4.06 7.91 -20.93
C ASN A 246 3.64 7.21 -19.65
N SER A 247 2.36 6.90 -19.51
CA SER A 247 1.82 6.16 -18.38
C SER A 247 1.53 4.71 -18.75
N TYR A 248 1.81 3.81 -17.79
CA TYR A 248 1.58 2.38 -17.91
C TYR A 248 0.70 1.95 -16.77
N ILE A 249 -0.41 1.31 -17.09
CA ILE A 249 -1.45 0.90 -16.13
C ILE A 249 -1.62 -0.60 -16.21
N THR A 250 -1.76 -1.27 -15.08
CA THR A 250 -2.12 -2.68 -15.06
C THR A 250 -3.25 -2.96 -14.08
N GLY A 251 -3.97 -4.04 -14.37
CA GLY A 251 -5.09 -4.52 -13.60
C GLY A 251 -5.73 -5.73 -14.29
N TRP A 252 -7.04 -5.83 -14.22
CA TRP A 252 -7.78 -6.91 -14.87
C TRP A 252 -9.07 -6.37 -15.47
N SER A 253 -9.48 -6.94 -16.58
CA SER A 253 -10.70 -6.52 -17.27
C SER A 253 -11.47 -7.68 -17.88
N GLY A 254 -12.77 -7.49 -18.04
CA GLY A 254 -13.67 -8.51 -18.58
C GLY A 254 -13.28 -9.01 -19.95
N GLY A 255 -13.10 -10.32 -20.08
CA GLY A 255 -12.84 -11.05 -21.32
C GLY A 255 -14.11 -11.54 -21.99
N ALA A 256 -13.95 -12.31 -23.09
CA ALA A 256 -15.06 -12.77 -23.93
C ALA A 256 -16.11 -13.62 -23.20
N ASN A 257 -15.75 -14.27 -22.08
CA ASN A 257 -16.63 -15.16 -21.30
C ASN A 257 -17.12 -14.52 -19.99
N ASN A 258 -17.01 -13.20 -19.84
CA ASN A 258 -17.21 -12.45 -18.57
C ASN A 258 -16.24 -12.87 -17.45
N LEU A 259 -15.15 -13.54 -17.80
CA LEU A 259 -14.03 -13.81 -16.92
C LEU A 259 -13.01 -12.69 -17.06
N HIS A 260 -12.15 -12.54 -16.08
CA HIS A 260 -11.20 -11.44 -16.04
C HIS A 260 -9.87 -11.86 -16.64
N ASP A 261 -9.31 -11.02 -17.52
CA ASP A 261 -7.96 -11.18 -18.06
C ASP A 261 -7.02 -10.13 -17.47
N MET A 262 -5.76 -10.50 -17.22
CA MET A 262 -4.72 -9.51 -16.89
C MET A 262 -4.65 -8.48 -18.02
N THR A 263 -4.76 -7.21 -17.70
CA THR A 263 -4.79 -6.13 -18.68
C THR A 263 -3.73 -5.10 -18.38
N THR A 264 -2.93 -4.73 -19.41
CA THR A 264 -1.91 -3.69 -19.30
C THR A 264 -2.08 -2.70 -20.45
N ILE A 265 -2.08 -1.40 -20.12
CA ILE A 265 -2.35 -0.31 -21.07
C ILE A 265 -1.18 0.68 -21.02
N LYS A 266 -0.82 1.23 -22.16
CA LYS A 266 0.11 2.35 -22.27
C LYS A 266 -0.57 3.52 -22.94
N TYR A 267 -0.48 4.70 -22.32
CA TYR A 267 -0.87 5.99 -22.90
C TYR A 267 0.35 6.87 -23.13
N ASP A 268 0.29 7.70 -24.17
CA ASP A 268 1.25 8.78 -24.37
C ASP A 268 0.98 9.97 -23.41
N PRO A 269 1.84 11.01 -23.38
CA PRO A 269 1.64 12.17 -22.51
C PRO A 269 0.33 12.93 -22.76
N ASP A 270 -0.26 12.81 -23.93
CA ASP A 270 -1.50 13.48 -24.31
C ASP A 270 -2.75 12.63 -24.05
N GLY A 271 -2.56 11.39 -23.54
CA GLY A 271 -3.63 10.44 -23.20
C GLY A 271 -4.05 9.55 -24.38
N ASN A 272 -3.33 9.57 -25.51
CA ASN A 272 -3.63 8.64 -26.60
C ASN A 272 -3.16 7.24 -26.23
N GLU A 273 -4.04 6.24 -26.42
CA GLU A 273 -3.70 4.84 -26.22
C GLU A 273 -2.66 4.40 -27.27
N LEU A 274 -1.50 3.98 -26.81
CA LEU A 274 -0.43 3.45 -27.66
C LEU A 274 -0.59 1.96 -27.88
N TRP A 275 -0.94 1.22 -26.85
CA TRP A 275 -1.26 -0.20 -26.91
C TRP A 275 -2.04 -0.67 -25.68
N VAL A 276 -2.83 -1.74 -25.86
CA VAL A 276 -3.43 -2.55 -24.81
C VAL A 276 -2.98 -3.98 -24.98
N LYS A 277 -2.59 -4.64 -23.89
CA LYS A 277 -2.26 -6.06 -23.84
C LYS A 277 -3.15 -6.75 -22.83
N ARG A 278 -3.71 -7.88 -23.27
CA ARG A 278 -4.50 -8.77 -22.43
C ARG A 278 -3.82 -10.12 -22.37
N TYR A 279 -3.81 -10.72 -21.22
CA TYR A 279 -3.33 -12.08 -21.02
C TYR A 279 -4.44 -12.87 -20.37
N ASN A 280 -4.82 -13.97 -21.01
CA ASN A 280 -5.75 -14.98 -20.53
C ASN A 280 -4.96 -16.29 -20.35
N GLY A 281 -4.96 -16.82 -19.14
CA GLY A 281 -4.33 -18.10 -18.82
C GLY A 281 -4.88 -19.25 -19.65
N THR A 282 -4.16 -20.36 -19.70
CA THR A 282 -4.51 -21.50 -20.58
C THR A 282 -5.76 -22.26 -20.13
N ALA A 283 -6.25 -22.03 -18.92
CA ALA A 283 -7.49 -22.61 -18.43
C ALA A 283 -8.75 -21.82 -18.81
N ASP A 284 -8.59 -20.61 -19.39
CA ASP A 284 -9.70 -19.70 -19.70
C ASP A 284 -10.56 -19.42 -18.45
N ASP A 285 -9.92 -19.01 -17.35
CA ASP A 285 -10.52 -18.63 -16.07
C ASP A 285 -10.09 -17.20 -15.69
N ASN A 286 -10.27 -16.78 -14.45
CA ASN A 286 -9.95 -15.41 -14.02
C ASN A 286 -8.44 -15.23 -13.80
N ASP A 287 -7.90 -14.19 -14.43
CA ASP A 287 -6.52 -13.79 -14.35
C ASP A 287 -6.41 -12.34 -13.87
N TYR A 288 -5.55 -12.08 -12.90
CA TYR A 288 -5.46 -10.79 -12.23
C TYR A 288 -4.03 -10.27 -12.23
N ALA A 289 -3.79 -9.06 -12.78
CA ALA A 289 -2.54 -8.35 -12.61
C ALA A 289 -2.65 -7.40 -11.41
N TYR A 290 -1.64 -7.44 -10.52
CA TYR A 290 -1.64 -6.63 -9.32
C TYR A 290 -0.66 -5.47 -9.38
N TRP A 291 0.56 -5.71 -9.87
CA TRP A 291 1.60 -4.70 -9.87
C TRP A 291 2.41 -4.69 -11.15
N LEU A 292 3.01 -3.53 -11.44
CA LEU A 292 3.92 -3.39 -12.58
C LEU A 292 5.15 -2.54 -12.21
N ALA A 293 6.26 -2.77 -12.94
CA ALA A 293 7.49 -1.99 -12.85
C ALA A 293 8.10 -1.79 -14.24
N LEU A 294 8.95 -0.77 -14.38
CA LEU A 294 9.70 -0.49 -15.61
C LEU A 294 11.18 -0.71 -15.39
N ASP A 295 11.89 -1.25 -16.39
CA ASP A 295 13.35 -1.15 -16.43
C ASP A 295 13.80 0.16 -17.12
N ALA A 296 15.11 0.45 -17.06
CA ALA A 296 15.71 1.64 -17.65
C ALA A 296 15.56 1.71 -19.18
N SER A 297 15.25 0.59 -19.83
CA SER A 297 15.01 0.51 -21.28
C SER A 297 13.53 0.73 -21.65
N GLY A 298 12.66 0.92 -20.64
CA GLY A 298 11.22 1.07 -20.80
C GLY A 298 10.48 -0.25 -21.04
N ASN A 299 11.11 -1.41 -20.75
CA ASN A 299 10.37 -2.66 -20.73
C ASN A 299 9.45 -2.69 -19.51
N VAL A 300 8.28 -3.29 -19.68
CA VAL A 300 7.21 -3.35 -18.68
C VAL A 300 7.16 -4.75 -18.08
N TYR A 301 7.27 -4.84 -16.78
CA TYR A 301 7.14 -6.09 -16.06
C TYR A 301 5.85 -6.06 -15.26
N VAL A 302 5.02 -7.07 -15.40
CA VAL A 302 3.71 -7.19 -14.74
C VAL A 302 3.67 -8.48 -13.97
N THR A 303 3.16 -8.46 -12.75
CA THR A 303 2.94 -9.66 -11.96
C THR A 303 1.51 -9.74 -11.42
N GLY A 304 1.10 -10.96 -11.12
CA GLY A 304 -0.21 -11.27 -10.57
C GLY A 304 -0.42 -12.77 -10.47
N GLN A 305 -1.60 -13.22 -10.81
CA GLN A 305 -1.97 -14.63 -10.85
C GLN A 305 -2.75 -14.97 -12.10
N SER A 306 -2.58 -16.18 -12.60
CA SER A 306 -3.41 -16.74 -13.67
C SER A 306 -3.70 -18.21 -13.42
N VAL A 307 -4.82 -18.68 -13.98
CA VAL A 307 -5.18 -20.11 -13.91
C VAL A 307 -4.67 -20.81 -15.15
N GLU A 308 -3.78 -21.78 -14.93
CA GLU A 308 -3.20 -22.57 -16.02
C GLU A 308 -3.81 -23.99 -16.08
N THR A 309 -3.81 -24.58 -17.28
CA THR A 309 -4.38 -25.93 -17.46
C THR A 309 -3.63 -26.97 -16.62
N GLY A 310 -4.29 -27.48 -15.59
CA GLY A 310 -3.75 -28.52 -14.71
C GLY A 310 -3.16 -28.02 -13.40
N SER A 311 -3.20 -26.72 -13.15
CA SER A 311 -2.93 -26.08 -11.86
C SER A 311 -4.14 -25.28 -11.38
N ASP A 312 -4.04 -24.74 -10.18
CA ASP A 312 -4.89 -23.67 -9.66
C ASP A 312 -4.29 -22.32 -10.08
N ASN A 313 -4.46 -21.25 -9.33
CA ASN A 313 -3.79 -19.98 -9.64
C ASN A 313 -2.27 -20.10 -9.48
N ASP A 314 -1.53 -19.75 -10.52
CA ASP A 314 -0.06 -19.68 -10.53
C ASP A 314 0.41 -18.22 -10.51
N ILE A 315 1.54 -17.93 -9.85
CA ILE A 315 2.18 -16.61 -9.99
C ILE A 315 2.55 -16.42 -11.46
N THR A 316 1.97 -15.43 -12.10
CA THR A 316 2.27 -15.10 -13.48
C THR A 316 3.04 -13.79 -13.55
N THR A 317 4.18 -13.83 -14.25
CA THR A 317 5.01 -12.65 -14.51
C THR A 317 5.23 -12.51 -16.00
N ILE A 318 4.93 -11.32 -16.53
CA ILE A 318 5.01 -11.03 -17.98
C ILE A 318 5.96 -9.85 -18.18
N LYS A 319 6.86 -9.97 -19.15
CA LYS A 319 7.67 -8.85 -19.65
C LYS A 319 7.25 -8.46 -21.05
N TYR A 320 6.94 -7.17 -21.20
CA TYR A 320 6.67 -6.56 -22.49
C TYR A 320 7.80 -5.61 -22.90
N SER A 321 8.04 -5.50 -24.21
CA SER A 321 8.89 -4.44 -24.78
C SER A 321 8.19 -3.07 -24.62
N PRO A 322 8.89 -1.95 -24.83
CA PRO A 322 8.27 -0.61 -24.84
C PRO A 322 7.12 -0.46 -25.85
N ASN A 323 7.10 -1.31 -26.89
CA ASN A 323 6.05 -1.35 -27.92
C ASN A 323 4.92 -2.34 -27.61
N GLY A 324 4.97 -3.00 -26.45
CA GLY A 324 3.97 -3.97 -26.01
C GLY A 324 4.15 -5.38 -26.59
N ASP A 325 5.30 -5.70 -27.24
CA ASP A 325 5.56 -7.08 -27.64
C ASP A 325 5.92 -7.91 -26.42
N VAL A 326 5.36 -9.13 -26.31
CA VAL A 326 5.72 -10.06 -25.24
C VAL A 326 7.16 -10.52 -25.45
N LEU A 327 8.02 -10.27 -24.47
CA LEU A 327 9.40 -10.75 -24.45
C LEU A 327 9.50 -12.12 -23.79
N TRP A 328 8.81 -12.30 -22.68
CA TRP A 328 8.65 -13.58 -22.00
C TRP A 328 7.44 -13.58 -21.07
N ILE A 329 6.94 -14.78 -20.75
CA ILE A 329 5.92 -15.06 -19.73
C ILE A 329 6.46 -16.20 -18.88
N GLN A 330 6.35 -16.06 -17.57
CA GLN A 330 6.74 -17.10 -16.61
C GLN A 330 5.59 -17.37 -15.65
N HIS A 331 5.34 -18.69 -15.43
CA HIS A 331 4.39 -19.19 -14.46
C HIS A 331 5.15 -19.90 -13.37
N TYR A 332 4.88 -19.57 -12.13
CA TYR A 332 5.41 -20.27 -10.98
C TYR A 332 4.27 -20.92 -10.22
N ASN A 333 4.26 -22.24 -10.27
CA ASN A 333 3.36 -23.08 -9.49
C ASN A 333 4.10 -23.56 -8.24
N GLY A 334 3.58 -23.19 -7.07
CA GLY A 334 4.12 -23.62 -5.80
C GLY A 334 4.06 -25.14 -5.61
N PRO A 335 4.84 -25.68 -4.66
CA PRO A 335 4.95 -27.13 -4.50
C PRO A 335 3.68 -27.83 -4.03
N GLY A 336 2.66 -27.06 -3.58
CA GLY A 336 1.34 -27.57 -3.19
C GLY A 336 0.35 -27.68 -4.34
N ASN A 337 0.67 -27.12 -5.52
CA ASN A 337 -0.23 -27.03 -6.67
C ASN A 337 -1.61 -26.43 -6.29
N GLY A 338 -1.59 -25.34 -5.54
CA GLY A 338 -2.77 -24.62 -5.08
C GLY A 338 -2.68 -23.15 -5.45
N TYR A 339 -3.31 -22.30 -4.63
CA TYR A 339 -3.36 -20.87 -4.88
C TYR A 339 -2.00 -20.19 -4.69
N ASP A 340 -1.45 -19.63 -5.75
CA ASP A 340 -0.20 -18.88 -5.77
C ASP A 340 -0.44 -17.50 -6.41
N ALA A 341 0.08 -16.43 -5.81
CA ALA A 341 -0.16 -15.07 -6.28
C ALA A 341 1.07 -14.17 -6.09
N GLY A 342 1.48 -13.48 -7.16
CA GLY A 342 2.51 -12.43 -7.13
C GLY A 342 1.88 -11.09 -6.80
N GLN A 343 2.11 -10.57 -5.60
CA GLN A 343 1.49 -9.34 -5.09
C GLN A 343 2.22 -8.08 -5.56
N SER A 344 3.55 -8.12 -5.63
CA SER A 344 4.36 -6.96 -5.98
C SER A 344 5.61 -7.36 -6.76
N ILE A 345 6.12 -6.44 -7.60
CA ILE A 345 7.29 -6.64 -8.44
C ILE A 345 8.20 -5.42 -8.39
N ALA A 346 9.50 -5.65 -8.33
CA ALA A 346 10.54 -4.64 -8.50
C ALA A 346 11.57 -5.13 -9.54
N VAL A 347 12.28 -4.19 -10.18
CA VAL A 347 13.26 -4.50 -11.22
C VAL A 347 14.58 -3.82 -10.88
N ASP A 348 15.70 -4.56 -10.95
CA ASP A 348 17.02 -4.01 -10.74
C ASP A 348 17.60 -3.33 -12.00
N ALA A 349 18.77 -2.69 -11.85
CA ALA A 349 19.42 -1.97 -12.94
C ALA A 349 19.84 -2.88 -14.11
N ASP A 350 20.00 -4.18 -13.89
CA ASP A 350 20.33 -5.18 -14.89
C ASP A 350 19.09 -5.75 -15.60
N GLY A 351 17.89 -5.32 -15.18
CA GLY A 351 16.61 -5.78 -15.72
C GLY A 351 16.15 -7.13 -15.15
N ASN A 352 16.72 -7.57 -14.01
CA ASN A 352 16.19 -8.75 -13.32
C ASN A 352 14.93 -8.36 -12.54
N ALA A 353 13.93 -9.23 -12.58
CA ALA A 353 12.66 -9.01 -11.90
C ALA A 353 12.60 -9.78 -10.57
N TYR A 354 12.19 -9.09 -9.51
CA TYR A 354 11.95 -9.65 -8.19
C TYR A 354 10.46 -9.59 -7.92
N VAL A 355 9.84 -10.74 -7.68
CA VAL A 355 8.40 -10.88 -7.43
C VAL A 355 8.19 -11.42 -6.04
N THR A 356 7.31 -10.81 -5.27
CA THR A 356 6.94 -11.30 -3.94
C THR A 356 5.44 -11.55 -3.84
N GLY A 357 5.06 -12.45 -2.94
CA GLY A 357 3.66 -12.80 -2.72
C GLY A 357 3.52 -14.03 -1.83
N ASN A 358 2.68 -14.93 -2.25
CA ASN A 358 2.45 -16.20 -1.55
C ASN A 358 2.40 -17.37 -2.52
N HIS A 359 2.73 -18.55 -2.00
CA HIS A 359 2.50 -19.82 -2.67
C HIS A 359 1.96 -20.89 -1.71
N THR A 360 1.27 -21.86 -2.28
CA THR A 360 0.74 -22.99 -1.53
C THR A 360 1.77 -24.10 -1.46
N THR A 361 1.94 -24.68 -0.26
CA THR A 361 2.76 -25.86 0.00
C THR A 361 1.90 -27.01 0.52
N ALA A 362 2.49 -28.17 0.76
CA ALA A 362 1.77 -29.28 1.36
C ALA A 362 1.28 -29.01 2.80
N THR A 363 1.87 -28.00 3.46
CA THR A 363 1.57 -27.61 4.85
C THR A 363 0.71 -26.37 4.95
N GLY A 364 0.49 -25.64 3.85
CA GLY A 364 -0.34 -24.43 3.80
C GLY A 364 0.27 -23.33 2.95
N LEU A 365 -0.21 -22.12 3.17
CA LEU A 365 0.22 -20.93 2.46
C LEU A 365 1.54 -20.42 3.04
N GLU A 366 2.53 -20.13 2.21
CA GLU A 366 3.82 -19.53 2.62
C GLU A 366 4.10 -18.25 1.82
N CYS A 367 4.80 -17.30 2.45
CA CYS A 367 5.36 -16.17 1.74
C CYS A 367 6.42 -16.65 0.74
N VAL A 368 6.46 -16.07 -0.45
CA VAL A 368 7.46 -16.40 -1.46
C VAL A 368 8.05 -15.14 -2.08
N THR A 369 9.34 -15.22 -2.43
CA THR A 369 10.02 -14.23 -3.26
C THR A 369 10.78 -14.97 -4.35
N LEU A 370 10.62 -14.51 -5.59
CA LEU A 370 11.21 -15.08 -6.80
C LEU A 370 12.12 -14.04 -7.45
N LYS A 371 13.21 -14.49 -8.06
CA LYS A 371 14.00 -13.64 -8.96
C LYS A 371 14.11 -14.27 -10.33
N TYR A 372 13.77 -13.49 -11.35
CA TYR A 372 13.99 -13.85 -12.75
C TYR A 372 15.10 -13.00 -13.35
N SER A 373 15.90 -13.60 -14.25
CA SER A 373 16.86 -12.85 -15.06
C SER A 373 16.14 -11.91 -16.03
N ALA A 374 16.86 -10.96 -16.61
CA ALA A 374 16.34 -10.11 -17.68
C ALA A 374 15.79 -10.89 -18.89
N ALA A 375 16.24 -12.14 -19.08
CA ALA A 375 15.79 -13.05 -20.13
C ALA A 375 14.60 -13.93 -19.71
N GLY A 376 14.19 -13.88 -18.42
CA GLY A 376 13.07 -14.65 -17.89
C GLY A 376 13.44 -15.96 -17.19
N ASP A 377 14.74 -16.30 -17.07
CA ASP A 377 15.13 -17.50 -16.35
C ASP A 377 14.93 -17.33 -14.84
N LEU A 378 14.30 -18.30 -14.17
CA LEU A 378 14.18 -18.29 -12.71
C LEU A 378 15.56 -18.52 -12.08
N LEU A 379 16.09 -17.51 -11.40
CA LEU A 379 17.41 -17.55 -10.77
C LEU A 379 17.36 -18.17 -9.38
N TRP A 380 16.38 -17.76 -8.57
CA TRP A 380 16.16 -18.32 -7.25
C TRP A 380 14.71 -18.14 -6.77
N THR A 381 14.36 -18.95 -5.78
CA THR A 381 13.10 -18.89 -5.02
C THR A 381 13.44 -18.93 -3.54
N ALA A 382 12.88 -18.02 -2.76
CA ALA A 382 12.99 -18.00 -1.31
C ALA A 382 11.59 -18.02 -0.69
N SER A 383 11.38 -18.94 0.26
CA SER A 383 10.13 -19.04 1.02
C SER A 383 10.35 -18.63 2.46
N TYR A 384 9.34 -17.99 3.06
CA TYR A 384 9.33 -17.63 4.47
C TYR A 384 7.96 -17.96 5.07
N ASN A 385 7.94 -18.65 6.19
CA ASN A 385 6.71 -19.11 6.83
C ASN A 385 6.55 -18.69 8.29
N GLY A 386 7.38 -17.71 8.71
CA GLY A 386 7.39 -17.25 10.09
C GLY A 386 8.02 -18.24 11.08
N PRO A 387 8.16 -17.86 12.35
CA PRO A 387 8.80 -18.68 13.37
C PRO A 387 8.00 -19.95 13.72
N ASP A 388 6.68 -19.88 13.59
CA ASP A 388 5.77 -20.99 13.93
C ASP A 388 5.46 -21.89 12.73
N ALA A 389 6.08 -21.61 11.58
CA ALA A 389 5.79 -22.29 10.30
C ALA A 389 4.27 -22.27 9.96
N SER A 390 3.58 -21.21 10.34
CA SER A 390 2.15 -21.03 10.13
C SER A 390 1.81 -20.34 8.79
N GLY A 391 2.86 -19.89 8.07
CA GLY A 391 2.74 -19.24 6.76
C GLY A 391 2.39 -17.77 6.82
N GLY A 392 2.07 -17.20 5.65
CA GLY A 392 1.76 -15.77 5.51
C GLY A 392 1.72 -15.32 4.07
N VAL A 393 1.65 -14.00 3.87
CA VAL A 393 1.66 -13.33 2.57
C VAL A 393 2.60 -12.13 2.60
N PHE A 394 3.55 -12.04 1.67
CA PHE A 394 4.23 -10.78 1.41
C PHE A 394 3.42 -9.93 0.43
N ILE A 395 3.26 -8.66 0.76
CA ILE A 395 2.40 -7.72 0.02
C ILE A 395 3.24 -6.78 -0.85
N SER A 396 4.41 -6.34 -0.38
CA SER A 396 5.19 -5.31 -1.03
C SER A 396 6.68 -5.64 -1.04
N ILE A 397 7.37 -5.20 -2.10
CA ILE A 397 8.82 -5.37 -2.29
C ILE A 397 9.48 -4.06 -2.67
N ALA A 398 10.67 -3.81 -2.13
CA ALA A 398 11.56 -2.73 -2.54
C ALA A 398 13.00 -3.26 -2.69
N LEU A 399 13.80 -2.63 -3.54
CA LEU A 399 15.20 -2.96 -3.74
C LEU A 399 16.09 -1.81 -3.25
N ASP A 400 17.25 -2.14 -2.70
CA ASP A 400 18.30 -1.15 -2.50
C ASP A 400 19.18 -0.98 -3.76
N ASN A 401 20.11 -0.03 -3.73
CA ASN A 401 21.02 0.24 -4.84
C ASN A 401 21.99 -0.92 -5.16
N SER A 402 22.07 -1.93 -4.30
CA SER A 402 22.85 -3.14 -4.48
C SER A 402 22.00 -4.32 -4.95
N ALA A 403 20.74 -4.06 -5.26
CA ALA A 403 19.73 -5.06 -5.67
C ALA A 403 19.45 -6.12 -4.59
N ASN A 404 19.67 -5.81 -3.30
CA ASN A 404 19.08 -6.62 -2.23
C ASN A 404 17.57 -6.36 -2.18
N ALA A 405 16.80 -7.42 -1.96
CA ALA A 405 15.36 -7.35 -1.90
C ALA A 405 14.86 -7.26 -0.45
N TYR A 406 13.98 -6.32 -0.20
CA TYR A 406 13.27 -6.15 1.06
C TYR A 406 11.79 -6.38 0.81
N VAL A 407 11.21 -7.29 1.55
CA VAL A 407 9.80 -7.68 1.41
C VAL A 407 9.08 -7.52 2.74
N SER A 408 7.82 -7.12 2.69
CA SER A 408 6.98 -6.99 3.88
C SER A 408 5.55 -7.42 3.61
N GLY A 409 4.90 -7.88 4.67
CA GLY A 409 3.54 -8.36 4.67
C GLY A 409 3.14 -8.81 6.07
N PHE A 410 2.51 -9.95 6.18
CA PHE A 410 2.17 -10.55 7.46
C PHE A 410 2.43 -12.05 7.47
N VAL A 411 2.67 -12.59 8.66
CA VAL A 411 2.71 -14.03 8.95
C VAL A 411 1.71 -14.36 10.04
N PHE A 412 1.17 -15.58 9.99
CA PHE A 412 0.31 -16.08 11.05
C PHE A 412 1.14 -16.41 12.29
N SER A 413 0.68 -15.99 13.45
CA SER A 413 1.35 -16.17 14.74
C SER A 413 0.29 -16.29 15.83
N GLY A 414 0.33 -17.37 16.62
CA GLY A 414 -0.52 -17.53 17.80
C GLY A 414 -2.03 -17.43 17.60
N GLY A 415 -2.52 -17.49 16.36
CA GLY A 415 -3.94 -17.32 16.00
C GLY A 415 -4.30 -15.90 15.56
N ALA A 416 -3.30 -15.04 15.39
CA ALA A 416 -3.36 -13.67 14.88
C ALA A 416 -2.38 -13.50 13.70
N THR A 417 -2.00 -12.27 13.37
CA THR A 417 -0.95 -11.98 12.38
C THR A 417 0.03 -10.97 12.93
N ASP A 418 1.33 -11.16 12.61
CA ASP A 418 2.39 -10.21 12.90
C ASP A 418 2.94 -9.64 11.59
N VAL A 419 3.37 -8.36 11.59
CA VAL A 419 4.10 -7.80 10.45
C VAL A 419 5.42 -8.55 10.29
N ALA A 420 5.65 -9.10 9.10
CA ALA A 420 6.92 -9.70 8.75
C ALA A 420 7.67 -8.80 7.76
N THR A 421 8.96 -8.56 8.01
CA THR A 421 9.86 -7.84 7.11
C THR A 421 11.12 -8.66 6.93
N VAL A 422 11.48 -8.99 5.70
CA VAL A 422 12.62 -9.87 5.39
C VAL A 422 13.51 -9.23 4.34
N LYS A 423 14.84 -9.38 4.52
CA LYS A 423 15.83 -9.00 3.53
C LYS A 423 16.48 -10.23 2.92
N TYR A 424 16.56 -10.24 1.60
CA TYR A 424 17.34 -11.20 0.81
C TYR A 424 18.48 -10.48 0.08
N ASP A 425 19.64 -11.13 -0.02
CA ASP A 425 20.71 -10.66 -0.91
C ASP A 425 20.40 -10.98 -2.38
N THR A 426 21.29 -10.58 -3.27
CA THR A 426 21.14 -10.78 -4.72
C THR A 426 21.08 -12.25 -5.14
N ASP A 427 21.56 -13.17 -4.31
CA ASP A 427 21.57 -14.62 -4.53
C ASP A 427 20.37 -15.30 -3.85
N GLY A 428 19.47 -14.54 -3.20
CA GLY A 428 18.28 -15.05 -2.53
C GLY A 428 18.54 -15.62 -1.12
N ASN A 429 19.70 -15.33 -0.52
CA ASN A 429 19.96 -15.74 0.85
C ASN A 429 19.32 -14.73 1.80
N GLU A 430 18.55 -15.23 2.77
CA GLU A 430 18.01 -14.41 3.84
C GLU A 430 19.16 -13.80 4.66
N GLN A 431 19.14 -12.47 4.78
CA GLN A 431 20.12 -11.72 5.56
C GLN A 431 19.61 -11.46 6.97
N TRP A 432 18.32 -11.14 7.08
CA TRP A 432 17.60 -10.99 8.34
C TRP A 432 16.09 -11.06 8.10
N ALA A 433 15.37 -11.39 9.17
CA ALA A 433 13.92 -11.29 9.26
C ALA A 433 13.55 -10.60 10.57
N GLN A 434 12.58 -9.69 10.52
CA GLN A 434 12.02 -9.00 11.67
C GLN A 434 10.52 -9.22 11.72
N LEU A 435 10.03 -9.48 12.93
CA LEU A 435 8.62 -9.56 13.22
C LEU A 435 8.24 -8.38 14.13
N TYR A 436 7.09 -7.80 13.86
CA TYR A 436 6.51 -6.79 14.73
C TYR A 436 5.12 -7.27 15.17
N ASP A 437 5.00 -7.51 16.46
CA ASP A 437 3.77 -7.81 17.19
C ASP A 437 3.41 -6.56 17.97
N GLY A 438 2.31 -5.93 17.61
CA GLY A 438 1.84 -4.71 18.25
C GLY A 438 1.41 -4.92 19.69
N PRO A 439 1.19 -3.82 20.45
CA PRO A 439 0.90 -3.93 21.89
C PRO A 439 -0.45 -4.56 22.22
N GLY A 440 -1.32 -4.76 21.22
CA GLY A 440 -2.56 -5.52 21.36
C GLY A 440 -2.39 -7.03 21.23
N HIS A 441 -1.22 -7.50 20.77
CA HIS A 441 -0.93 -8.92 20.51
C HIS A 441 -2.03 -9.60 19.70
N SER A 442 -2.44 -8.96 18.62
CA SER A 442 -3.54 -9.40 17.74
C SER A 442 -3.16 -9.20 16.29
N TYR A 443 -4.07 -8.71 15.45
CA TYR A 443 -3.79 -8.60 14.02
C TYR A 443 -2.93 -7.39 13.70
N ASP A 444 -1.76 -7.65 13.13
CA ASP A 444 -0.81 -6.67 12.61
C ASP A 444 -0.46 -7.02 11.17
N GLY A 445 -0.31 -6.03 10.29
CA GLY A 445 0.00 -6.26 8.89
C GLY A 445 0.57 -5.03 8.22
N SER A 446 1.35 -5.24 7.14
CA SER A 446 1.85 -4.15 6.32
C SER A 446 1.26 -4.18 4.93
N TYR A 447 1.10 -2.98 4.34
CA TYR A 447 0.67 -2.79 2.97
C TYR A 447 1.80 -2.33 2.06
N ALA A 448 2.75 -1.54 2.58
CA ALA A 448 3.81 -0.94 1.78
C ALA A 448 5.17 -1.00 2.46
N ILE A 449 6.21 -1.08 1.64
CA ILE A 449 7.62 -1.02 2.04
C ILE A 449 8.39 -0.04 1.14
N ALA A 450 9.30 0.72 1.73
CA ALA A 450 10.24 1.55 1.00
C ALA A 450 11.65 1.41 1.60
N VAL A 451 12.67 1.69 0.79
CA VAL A 451 14.07 1.70 1.23
C VAL A 451 14.66 3.08 0.97
N ASP A 452 15.25 3.71 1.99
CA ASP A 452 15.88 5.01 1.84
C ASP A 452 17.32 4.88 1.26
N ASN A 453 17.93 6.01 0.88
CA ASN A 453 19.27 6.05 0.32
C ASN A 453 20.38 5.56 1.26
N ASN A 454 20.08 5.31 2.53
CA ASN A 454 20.98 4.75 3.52
C ASN A 454 20.68 3.27 3.81
N ASN A 455 19.86 2.64 2.98
CA ASN A 455 19.36 1.27 3.12
C ASN A 455 18.55 1.04 4.41
N ASN A 456 17.95 2.08 5.00
CA ASN A 456 16.95 1.88 6.05
C ASN A 456 15.63 1.48 5.40
N VAL A 457 14.91 0.61 6.09
CA VAL A 457 13.65 0.04 5.61
C VAL A 457 12.50 0.69 6.35
N LEU A 458 11.53 1.16 5.60
CA LEU A 458 10.29 1.78 6.06
C LEU A 458 9.14 0.85 5.73
N VAL A 459 8.32 0.54 6.72
CA VAL A 459 7.15 -0.33 6.57
C VAL A 459 5.93 0.42 7.06
N ALA A 460 4.87 0.42 6.28
CA ALA A 460 3.60 1.05 6.59
C ALA A 460 2.45 0.04 6.62
N GLY A 461 1.55 0.19 7.57
CA GLY A 461 0.42 -0.71 7.73
C GLY A 461 -0.43 -0.39 8.94
N TYR A 462 -0.93 -1.40 9.59
CA TYR A 462 -1.76 -1.30 10.77
C TYR A 462 -1.27 -2.24 11.87
N SER A 463 -1.61 -1.91 13.10
CA SER A 463 -1.27 -2.73 14.25
C SER A 463 -2.32 -2.56 15.34
N THR A 464 -2.77 -3.67 15.92
CA THR A 464 -3.74 -3.63 17.01
C THR A 464 -3.17 -2.95 18.23
N GLY A 465 -3.88 -1.95 18.74
CA GLY A 465 -3.50 -1.20 19.95
C GLY A 465 -3.84 -1.93 21.24
N SER A 466 -3.26 -1.45 22.36
CA SER A 466 -3.60 -1.96 23.69
C SER A 466 -4.92 -1.33 24.18
N GLY A 467 -6.04 -1.94 23.81
CA GLY A 467 -7.38 -1.44 24.16
C GLY A 467 -7.97 -0.48 23.13
N THR A 468 -7.36 -0.42 21.95
CA THR A 468 -7.85 0.25 20.74
C THR A 468 -8.04 -0.80 19.65
N ASP A 469 -8.68 -0.44 18.53
CA ASP A 469 -8.75 -1.26 17.33
C ASP A 469 -7.41 -1.18 16.56
N TYR A 470 -7.41 -1.06 15.24
CA TYR A 470 -6.18 -0.92 14.47
C TYR A 470 -5.64 0.50 14.54
N ASP A 471 -4.35 0.64 14.82
CA ASP A 471 -3.64 1.93 14.78
C ASP A 471 -2.82 2.03 13.50
N TYR A 472 -2.80 3.20 12.88
CA TYR A 472 -1.95 3.60 11.78
C TYR A 472 -0.47 3.43 12.17
N THR A 473 0.25 2.50 11.57
CA THR A 473 1.58 2.09 12.04
C THR A 473 2.64 2.29 10.99
N THR A 474 3.76 2.93 11.37
CA THR A 474 4.96 3.09 10.56
C THR A 474 6.17 2.58 11.33
N ILE A 475 6.95 1.68 10.74
CA ILE A 475 8.12 1.08 11.35
C ILE A 475 9.36 1.44 10.51
N LYS A 476 10.45 1.79 11.15
CA LYS A 476 11.77 1.94 10.52
C LYS A 476 12.75 0.93 11.08
N TYR A 477 13.37 0.17 10.19
CA TYR A 477 14.52 -0.68 10.51
C TYR A 477 15.80 -0.04 9.94
N SER A 478 16.89 -0.13 10.71
CA SER A 478 18.20 0.35 10.29
C SER A 478 19.25 -0.76 10.44
N GLU A 479 20.05 -0.93 9.41
CA GLU A 479 21.24 -1.77 9.45
C GLU A 479 22.41 -0.94 9.96
N SER A 480 22.59 -0.86 11.28
CA SER A 480 23.73 -0.16 11.86
C SER A 480 24.66 -1.14 12.55
N GLY A 481 25.95 -1.00 12.28
CA GLY A 481 27.00 -1.74 12.99
C GLY A 481 27.16 -1.33 14.47
N THR A 482 26.27 -0.52 15.03
CA THR A 482 26.23 -0.16 16.46
C THR A 482 24.78 0.12 16.87
N PRO A 483 24.26 -0.57 17.88
CA PRO A 483 22.92 -0.26 18.39
C PRO A 483 22.88 1.20 18.82
N THR A 484 21.98 1.98 18.23
CA THR A 484 21.65 3.30 18.78
C THR A 484 21.12 3.06 20.19
N PRO A 485 21.67 3.73 21.23
CA PRO A 485 21.17 3.52 22.58
C PRO A 485 19.67 3.85 22.59
N THR A 486 18.87 2.89 23.01
CA THR A 486 17.44 3.09 23.30
C THR A 486 17.30 4.43 24.02
N PRO A 487 16.45 5.36 23.56
CA PRO A 487 16.26 6.61 24.26
C PRO A 487 15.83 6.25 25.68
N THR A 488 16.73 6.46 26.63
CA THR A 488 16.43 6.32 28.04
C THR A 488 15.24 7.23 28.27
N SER A 489 14.12 6.68 28.69
CA SER A 489 12.92 7.44 29.01
C SER A 489 13.36 8.63 29.85
N THR A 490 13.29 9.84 29.29
CA THR A 490 13.56 11.06 30.04
C THR A 490 12.61 11.02 31.21
N PRO A 491 13.08 11.02 32.48
CA PRO A 491 12.17 10.98 33.57
C PRO A 491 11.23 12.16 33.44
N THR A 492 9.95 11.89 33.44
CA THR A 492 8.88 12.89 33.46
C THR A 492 9.30 13.97 34.47
N PRO A 493 9.41 15.24 34.09
CA PRO A 493 9.84 16.27 35.00
C PRO A 493 8.89 16.25 36.20
N THR A 494 9.42 15.89 37.37
CA THR A 494 8.68 15.95 38.63
C THR A 494 8.22 17.39 38.78
N VAL A 495 6.93 17.62 38.69
CA VAL A 495 6.33 18.93 38.90
C VAL A 495 6.66 19.34 40.31
N THR A 496 7.67 20.18 40.47
CA THR A 496 7.95 20.82 41.75
C THR A 496 6.73 21.67 42.09
N PRO A 497 6.08 21.47 43.25
CA PRO A 497 4.92 22.29 43.59
C PRO A 497 5.32 23.76 43.55
N MET A 498 4.64 24.56 42.76
CA MET A 498 4.81 26.01 42.73
C MET A 498 4.57 26.54 44.14
N PRO A 499 5.47 27.37 44.73
CA PRO A 499 5.24 27.95 46.03
C PRO A 499 3.93 28.73 46.01
N THR A 500 3.03 28.40 46.91
CA THR A 500 1.76 29.09 47.10
C THR A 500 2.04 30.56 47.32
N SER A 501 1.61 31.40 46.39
CA SER A 501 1.66 32.86 46.54
C SER A 501 0.77 33.28 47.71
N THR A 502 1.39 33.84 48.75
CA THR A 502 0.68 34.52 49.81
C THR A 502 -0.27 35.59 49.23
N PRO A 503 -1.51 35.67 49.71
CA PRO A 503 -2.44 36.66 49.20
C PRO A 503 -1.89 38.06 49.46
N ARG A 504 -1.70 38.83 48.41
CA ARG A 504 -1.34 40.26 48.44
C ARG A 504 -2.52 41.03 49.07
N SER A 505 -2.30 41.68 50.23
CA SER A 505 -3.27 42.51 50.87
C SER A 505 -3.74 43.64 49.90
N ILE A 506 -5.03 43.73 49.73
CA ILE A 506 -5.68 44.78 48.95
C ILE A 506 -5.55 46.10 49.70
N PRO A 507 -4.97 47.18 49.12
CA PRO A 507 -4.95 48.49 49.76
C PRO A 507 -6.36 49.04 49.90
N THR A 508 -6.74 49.49 51.07
CA THR A 508 -7.99 50.20 51.37
C THR A 508 -8.10 51.45 50.52
N PRO A 509 -9.27 51.75 49.90
CA PRO A 509 -9.48 52.97 49.12
C PRO A 509 -9.38 54.21 50.02
N ARG A 510 -8.64 55.22 49.58
CA ARG A 510 -8.61 56.53 50.22
C ARG A 510 -9.99 57.18 50.11
N PRO A 511 -10.46 57.91 51.16
CA PRO A 511 -11.72 58.64 51.11
C PRO A 511 -11.65 59.81 50.10
N ARG A 512 -12.72 60.00 49.37
CA ARG A 512 -12.92 61.09 48.42
C ARG A 512 -12.91 62.43 49.13
N PRO A 513 -12.25 63.48 48.57
CA PRO A 513 -12.36 64.83 49.14
C PRO A 513 -13.76 65.38 48.89
N THR A 514 -14.32 66.05 49.93
CA THR A 514 -15.58 66.77 49.90
C THR A 514 -15.51 68.00 48.96
N PRO A 515 -16.55 68.28 48.19
CA PRO A 515 -16.59 69.47 47.33
C PRO A 515 -16.65 70.78 48.15
N ARG A 516 -15.81 71.75 47.79
CA ARG A 516 -15.91 73.11 48.33
C ARG A 516 -17.14 73.80 47.76
N PRO A 517 -17.87 74.59 48.52
CA PRO A 517 -18.95 75.46 47.98
C PRO A 517 -18.37 76.61 47.15
N ARG A 518 -19.01 76.90 46.07
CA ARG A 518 -18.74 78.07 45.25
C ARG A 518 -19.46 79.26 45.86
N PRO A 519 -18.89 80.47 45.66
CA PRO A 519 -19.49 81.72 46.16
C PRO A 519 -20.74 82.12 45.36
#